data_618b15a8bab37ceb61fd4e3f9728648b
#
_entry.id   618b15a8bab37ceb61fd4e3f9728648b
#
_cell.length_a   1.000
_cell.length_b   1.000
_cell.length_c   1.000
_cell.angle_alpha   90.00
_cell.angle_beta   90.00
_cell.angle_gamma   90.00
#
_symmetry.space_group_name_H-M   'P 1'
#
loop_
_entity.id
_entity.type
_entity.pdbx_description
1 polymer ?
#
loop_
_entity_poly.entity_id
_entity_poly.type
_entity_poly.pdbx_seq_one_letter_code
_entity_poly.pdbx_strand_id
1 'polypeptide(L)'
;MVATDQRFRRYIVFNTSIKRLYTGTSWAEGPAWNGVGRYLVWSDIPADSQLRWIEDDNRVTTFRKPSGYSNGNTFDFEGRQLSSEHGGRRVVRYEPNGTITTIAERFDGKRLNSPNDVVVNPDGSIWFTDPSYGINGNYEGFRAQSETKEAVYRVDGKSGQIQKVTDDVRQPNGLCFSPDYKKLYVADTGAGEIKVFDVDGSSLKNGKRFAGVGGDGIRCDVDGNVWAGARPGVQVMAPTGEAIGAIRLPETCANVCFGGAKRNRLFMTASQSLYAVYVNTTGAHIA
;
A
#
# COMPACT_ATOMS: atom_id res chain seq x y z
N MET A 1 -4.13 11.93 -17.59
CA MET A 1 -5.23 11.02 -17.19
C MET A 1 -6.03 10.65 -18.43
N VAL A 2 -6.52 9.41 -18.51
CA VAL A 2 -7.27 8.87 -19.66
C VAL A 2 -8.57 8.28 -19.14
N ALA A 3 -9.70 8.80 -19.58
CA ALA A 3 -11.02 8.21 -19.30
C ALA A 3 -11.31 7.13 -20.34
N THR A 4 -11.49 5.90 -19.91
CA THR A 4 -11.98 4.80 -20.75
C THR A 4 -13.50 4.63 -20.64
N ASP A 5 -14.08 5.22 -19.60
CA ASP A 5 -15.51 5.27 -19.34
C ASP A 5 -15.90 6.69 -18.91
N GLN A 6 -17.15 7.08 -19.18
CA GLN A 6 -17.65 8.42 -18.86
C GLN A 6 -17.66 8.69 -17.34
N ARG A 7 -17.81 7.64 -16.52
CA ARG A 7 -17.76 7.71 -15.04
C ARG A 7 -16.45 8.26 -14.51
N PHE A 8 -15.31 8.05 -15.20
CA PHE A 8 -14.02 8.54 -14.76
C PHE A 8 -13.82 10.05 -14.98
N ARG A 9 -14.56 10.66 -15.92
CA ARG A 9 -14.37 12.08 -16.26
C ARG A 9 -14.56 13.01 -15.06
N ARG A 10 -15.45 12.66 -14.13
CA ARG A 10 -15.72 13.47 -12.94
C ARG A 10 -14.52 13.53 -11.96
N TYR A 11 -13.60 12.59 -12.06
CA TYR A 11 -12.38 12.53 -11.22
C TYR A 11 -11.21 13.32 -11.79
N ILE A 12 -11.33 13.78 -13.03
CA ILE A 12 -10.28 14.54 -13.72
C ILE A 12 -10.42 16.03 -13.38
N VAL A 13 -9.36 16.59 -12.78
CA VAL A 13 -9.21 18.03 -12.62
C VAL A 13 -8.48 18.54 -13.88
N PHE A 14 -9.19 19.26 -14.75
CA PHE A 14 -8.71 19.61 -16.10
C PHE A 14 -7.52 20.59 -16.11
N ASN A 15 -7.37 21.42 -15.09
CA ASN A 15 -6.31 22.42 -14.96
C ASN A 15 -5.15 21.97 -14.05
N THR A 16 -4.98 20.65 -13.87
CA THR A 16 -3.85 20.10 -13.13
C THR A 16 -2.95 19.27 -14.04
N SER A 17 -1.66 19.22 -13.69
CA SER A 17 -0.67 18.38 -14.35
C SER A 17 -0.12 17.31 -13.40
N ILE A 18 0.31 16.19 -13.96
CA ILE A 18 1.11 15.22 -13.22
C ILE A 18 2.48 15.85 -12.95
N LYS A 19 2.88 15.94 -11.70
CA LYS A 19 4.18 16.47 -11.28
C LYS A 19 5.07 15.32 -10.84
N ARG A 20 6.31 15.29 -11.31
CA ARG A 20 7.36 14.48 -10.73
C ARG A 20 7.96 15.27 -9.58
N LEU A 21 7.77 14.78 -8.35
CA LEU A 21 8.25 15.45 -7.14
C LEU A 21 9.68 15.04 -6.80
N TYR A 22 10.07 13.82 -7.16
CA TYR A 22 11.40 13.28 -6.93
C TYR A 22 11.76 12.22 -7.97
N THR A 23 13.06 12.02 -8.20
CA THR A 23 13.66 10.90 -8.92
C THR A 23 15.00 10.56 -8.32
N GLY A 24 15.42 9.30 -8.38
CA GLY A 24 16.69 8.83 -7.85
C GLY A 24 16.56 7.67 -6.84
N THR A 25 15.38 7.07 -6.71
CA THR A 25 15.21 5.79 -6.01
C THR A 25 15.64 4.62 -6.91
N SER A 26 15.98 3.51 -6.29
CA SER A 26 16.21 2.24 -7.01
C SER A 26 14.89 1.54 -7.30
N TRP A 27 13.99 1.49 -6.31
CA TRP A 27 12.62 1.01 -6.44
C TRP A 27 11.73 1.68 -5.39
N ALA A 28 10.91 2.65 -5.84
CA ALA A 28 10.05 3.45 -4.99
C ALA A 28 8.76 2.72 -4.66
N GLU A 29 8.46 2.55 -3.37
CA GLU A 29 7.33 1.80 -2.85
C GLU A 29 6.67 2.44 -1.64
N GLY A 30 5.51 1.90 -1.25
CA GLY A 30 4.81 2.09 0.00
C GLY A 30 4.59 3.55 0.43
N PRO A 31 3.99 4.40 -0.40
CA PRO A 31 3.75 5.78 -0.02
C PRO A 31 2.67 5.89 1.05
N ALA A 32 2.92 6.68 2.10
CA ALA A 32 1.95 6.98 3.15
C ALA A 32 1.99 8.47 3.52
N TRP A 33 0.80 9.07 3.64
CA TRP A 33 0.63 10.48 3.96
C TRP A 33 0.41 10.69 5.45
N ASN A 34 1.23 11.54 6.06
CA ASN A 34 1.00 12.04 7.41
C ASN A 34 0.29 13.40 7.35
N GLY A 35 -0.99 13.41 7.70
CA GLY A 35 -1.81 14.62 7.60
C GLY A 35 -1.49 15.69 8.65
N VAL A 36 -0.96 15.28 9.81
CA VAL A 36 -0.58 16.21 10.89
C VAL A 36 0.73 16.91 10.55
N GLY A 37 1.73 16.12 10.15
CA GLY A 37 3.05 16.65 9.80
C GLY A 37 3.15 17.17 8.36
N ARG A 38 2.10 16.98 7.53
CA ARG A 38 2.01 17.41 6.13
C ARG A 38 3.19 16.94 5.29
N TYR A 39 3.50 15.63 5.42
CA TYR A 39 4.56 15.00 4.65
C TYR A 39 4.14 13.62 4.15
N LEU A 40 4.76 13.20 3.06
CA LEU A 40 4.68 11.84 2.54
C LEU A 40 5.95 11.10 2.90
N VAL A 41 5.83 9.88 3.41
CA VAL A 41 6.94 8.91 3.47
C VAL A 41 6.77 7.88 2.37
N TRP A 42 7.88 7.34 1.85
CA TRP A 42 7.89 6.17 0.98
C TRP A 42 9.20 5.42 1.12
N SER A 43 9.23 4.19 0.69
CA SER A 43 10.38 3.30 0.74
C SER A 43 11.17 3.34 -0.56
N ASP A 44 12.50 3.33 -0.48
CA ASP A 44 13.40 2.87 -1.53
C ASP A 44 13.95 1.52 -1.04
N ILE A 45 13.29 0.44 -1.45
CA ILE A 45 13.53 -0.89 -0.87
C ILE A 45 15.00 -1.31 -1.05
N PRO A 46 15.57 -1.30 -2.29
CA PRO A 46 16.93 -1.78 -2.49
C PRO A 46 18.00 -0.91 -1.82
N ALA A 47 17.69 0.37 -1.60
CA ALA A 47 18.59 1.30 -0.91
C ALA A 47 18.50 1.18 0.62
N ASP A 48 17.65 0.28 1.15
CA ASP A 48 17.36 0.11 2.57
C ASP A 48 17.07 1.44 3.27
N SER A 49 16.17 2.25 2.65
CA SER A 49 15.86 3.58 3.16
C SER A 49 14.40 3.97 2.99
N GLN A 50 13.93 4.81 3.88
CA GLN A 50 12.70 5.58 3.72
C GLN A 50 13.04 7.03 3.41
N LEU A 51 12.34 7.60 2.44
CA LEU A 51 12.41 8.99 2.07
C LEU A 51 11.17 9.73 2.57
N ARG A 52 11.30 11.05 2.74
CA ARG A 52 10.19 11.93 3.12
C ARG A 52 10.15 13.15 2.21
N TRP A 53 8.99 13.39 1.59
CA TRP A 53 8.68 14.63 0.90
C TRP A 53 7.85 15.54 1.81
N ILE A 54 8.26 16.79 1.98
CA ILE A 54 7.61 17.79 2.84
C ILE A 54 6.78 18.72 1.95
N GLU A 55 5.47 18.87 2.26
CA GLU A 55 4.55 19.64 1.42
C GLU A 55 4.87 21.13 1.38
N ASP A 56 5.32 21.71 2.50
CA ASP A 56 5.49 23.15 2.66
C ASP A 56 6.63 23.73 1.80
N ASP A 57 7.72 22.98 1.64
CA ASP A 57 8.91 23.45 0.90
C ASP A 57 9.31 22.55 -0.29
N ASN A 58 8.52 21.51 -0.57
CA ASN A 58 8.78 20.49 -1.60
C ASN A 58 10.12 19.76 -1.44
N ARG A 59 10.74 19.79 -0.27
CA ARG A 59 12.03 19.18 -0.02
C ARG A 59 11.86 17.67 0.21
N VAL A 60 12.79 16.90 -0.34
CA VAL A 60 12.95 15.46 -0.06
C VAL A 60 14.15 15.27 0.86
N THR A 61 13.96 14.43 1.89
CA THR A 61 15.01 14.06 2.85
C THR A 61 15.01 12.56 3.06
N THR A 62 16.16 11.99 3.42
CA THR A 62 16.20 10.65 4.00
C THR A 62 15.49 10.72 5.36
N PHE A 63 14.45 9.91 5.50
CA PHE A 63 13.67 9.86 6.74
C PHE A 63 14.21 8.81 7.71
N ARG A 64 14.62 7.65 7.15
CA ARG A 64 15.17 6.52 7.92
C ARG A 64 16.15 5.72 7.08
N LYS A 65 17.29 5.37 7.68
CA LYS A 65 18.30 4.49 7.09
C LYS A 65 19.20 3.91 8.19
N PRO A 66 19.30 2.57 8.35
CA PRO A 66 18.57 1.54 7.61
C PRO A 66 17.08 1.56 7.90
N SER A 67 16.26 1.03 6.97
CA SER A 67 14.79 0.91 7.09
C SER A 67 14.32 -0.54 7.28
N GLY A 68 15.24 -1.50 7.30
CA GLY A 68 14.94 -2.92 7.31
C GLY A 68 14.42 -3.43 5.96
N TYR A 69 14.82 -2.79 4.86
CA TYR A 69 14.25 -3.04 3.52
C TYR A 69 12.73 -2.88 3.54
N SER A 70 12.27 -1.77 4.12
CA SER A 70 10.84 -1.49 4.22
C SER A 70 10.18 -1.42 2.85
N ASN A 71 8.92 -1.89 2.74
CA ASN A 71 8.08 -1.78 1.57
C ASN A 71 6.87 -0.90 1.89
N GLY A 72 5.70 -1.48 2.16
CA GLY A 72 4.47 -0.76 2.46
C GLY A 72 4.53 -0.01 3.78
N ASN A 73 3.96 1.19 3.79
CA ASN A 73 3.82 2.01 4.98
C ASN A 73 2.38 2.47 5.13
N THR A 74 1.98 2.73 6.37
CA THR A 74 0.73 3.39 6.71
C THR A 74 0.87 4.13 8.04
N PHE A 75 -0.15 4.90 8.43
CA PHE A 75 -0.26 5.49 9.76
C PHE A 75 -1.49 4.92 10.46
N ASP A 76 -1.39 4.63 11.75
CA ASP A 76 -2.57 4.27 12.53
C ASP A 76 -3.39 5.52 12.93
N PHE A 77 -4.53 5.29 13.58
CA PHE A 77 -5.42 6.38 14.00
C PHE A 77 -4.84 7.27 15.11
N GLU A 78 -3.71 6.86 15.71
CA GLU A 78 -2.93 7.66 16.67
C GLU A 78 -1.78 8.41 15.99
N GLY A 79 -1.63 8.26 14.67
CA GLY A 79 -0.59 8.92 13.87
C GLY A 79 0.77 8.24 13.93
N ARG A 80 0.87 7.02 14.48
CA ARG A 80 2.11 6.24 14.50
C ARG A 80 2.30 5.53 13.17
N GLN A 81 3.51 5.57 12.66
CA GLN A 81 3.84 4.89 11.39
C GLN A 81 3.96 3.37 11.62
N LEU A 82 3.30 2.59 10.74
CA LEU A 82 3.56 1.17 10.55
C LEU A 82 4.34 0.96 9.27
N SER A 83 5.18 -0.07 9.26
CA SER A 83 5.99 -0.43 8.08
C SER A 83 6.12 -1.94 7.97
N SER A 84 5.99 -2.44 6.76
CA SER A 84 6.31 -3.81 6.40
C SER A 84 7.79 -3.90 6.02
N GLU A 85 8.57 -4.71 6.73
CA GLU A 85 10.00 -4.86 6.52
C GLU A 85 10.32 -6.21 5.85
N HIS A 86 10.84 -6.18 4.63
CA HIS A 86 11.31 -7.37 3.91
C HIS A 86 12.53 -7.99 4.59
N GLY A 87 13.55 -7.18 4.91
CA GLY A 87 14.78 -7.65 5.54
C GLY A 87 14.58 -8.16 6.96
N GLY A 88 13.69 -7.52 7.71
CA GLY A 88 13.27 -7.95 9.05
C GLY A 88 12.32 -9.15 9.02
N ARG A 89 11.63 -9.38 7.91
CA ARG A 89 10.53 -10.36 7.77
C ARG A 89 9.46 -10.12 8.83
N ARG A 90 9.03 -8.84 8.96
CA ARG A 90 8.14 -8.42 10.03
C ARG A 90 7.33 -7.17 9.67
N VAL A 91 6.28 -6.91 10.42
CA VAL A 91 5.60 -5.62 10.47
C VAL A 91 5.99 -4.92 11.76
N VAL A 92 6.34 -3.65 11.67
CA VAL A 92 6.75 -2.84 12.81
C VAL A 92 5.90 -1.59 12.95
N ARG A 93 5.86 -1.02 14.16
CA ARG A 93 5.31 0.31 14.45
C ARG A 93 6.39 1.17 15.09
N TYR A 94 6.52 2.38 14.59
CA TYR A 94 7.44 3.38 15.15
C TYR A 94 6.70 4.21 16.19
N GLU A 95 7.17 4.15 17.43
CA GLU A 95 6.55 4.84 18.55
C GLU A 95 7.05 6.28 18.67
N PRO A 96 6.25 7.22 19.28
CA PRO A 96 6.64 8.61 19.43
C PRO A 96 7.92 8.83 20.25
N ASN A 97 8.26 7.89 21.13
CA ASN A 97 9.50 7.93 21.93
C ASN A 97 10.73 7.43 21.18
N GLY A 98 10.59 7.08 19.89
CA GLY A 98 11.68 6.59 19.03
C GLY A 98 11.93 5.07 19.12
N THR A 99 11.18 4.33 19.95
CA THR A 99 11.27 2.87 19.97
C THR A 99 10.55 2.23 18.77
N ILE A 100 10.91 1.00 18.46
CA ILE A 100 10.29 0.20 17.39
C ILE A 100 9.60 -0.99 18.05
N THR A 101 8.28 -1.07 17.86
CA THR A 101 7.47 -2.20 18.32
C THR A 101 7.27 -3.19 17.17
N THR A 102 7.71 -4.44 17.34
CA THR A 102 7.37 -5.51 16.40
C THR A 102 5.90 -5.90 16.58
N ILE A 103 5.11 -5.71 15.51
CA ILE A 103 3.69 -6.06 15.48
C ILE A 103 3.50 -7.55 15.13
N ALA A 104 4.23 -8.03 14.14
CA ALA A 104 4.20 -9.43 13.72
C ALA A 104 5.52 -9.82 13.06
N GLU A 105 6.08 -10.97 13.39
CA GLU A 105 7.26 -11.58 12.75
C GLU A 105 7.12 -13.08 12.56
N ARG A 106 6.17 -13.70 13.26
CA ARG A 106 5.93 -15.15 13.23
C ARG A 106 4.44 -15.47 13.25
N PHE A 107 4.09 -16.58 12.62
CA PHE A 107 2.79 -17.20 12.71
C PHE A 107 2.98 -18.70 12.95
N ASP A 108 2.31 -19.29 13.96
CA ASP A 108 2.46 -20.69 14.37
C ASP A 108 3.94 -21.11 14.57
N GLY A 109 4.74 -20.26 15.19
CA GLY A 109 6.16 -20.48 15.46
C GLY A 109 7.09 -20.29 14.25
N LYS A 110 6.56 -20.20 13.02
CA LYS A 110 7.31 -20.01 11.77
C LYS A 110 7.49 -18.52 11.47
N ARG A 111 8.60 -18.17 10.84
CA ARG A 111 8.82 -16.79 10.39
C ARG A 111 7.89 -16.45 9.23
N LEU A 112 7.41 -15.21 9.20
CA LEU A 112 6.74 -14.64 8.03
C LEU A 112 7.68 -14.67 6.82
N ASN A 113 7.12 -14.54 5.61
CA ASN A 113 7.93 -14.49 4.38
C ASN A 113 8.62 -13.13 4.24
N SER A 114 7.92 -12.14 3.74
CA SER A 114 8.37 -10.76 3.64
C SER A 114 7.16 -9.85 3.54
N PRO A 115 6.58 -9.41 4.68
CA PRO A 115 5.42 -8.53 4.68
C PRO A 115 5.58 -7.38 3.70
N ASN A 116 4.54 -7.15 2.86
CA ASN A 116 4.61 -6.25 1.72
C ASN A 116 3.81 -4.96 1.96
N ASP A 117 2.50 -4.99 2.02
CA ASP A 117 1.65 -3.81 2.30
C ASP A 117 0.86 -4.00 3.59
N VAL A 118 0.44 -2.88 4.20
CA VAL A 118 -0.19 -2.86 5.53
C VAL A 118 -1.27 -1.78 5.61
N VAL A 119 -2.41 -2.12 6.23
CA VAL A 119 -3.52 -1.20 6.49
C VAL A 119 -4.07 -1.39 7.91
N VAL A 120 -4.75 -0.38 8.43
CA VAL A 120 -5.34 -0.39 9.77
C VAL A 120 -6.85 -0.27 9.68
N ASN A 121 -7.55 -1.10 10.44
CA ASN A 121 -9.00 -1.05 10.58
C ASN A 121 -9.38 -0.16 11.79
N PRO A 122 -10.55 0.53 11.82
CA PRO A 122 -10.98 1.36 12.95
C PRO A 122 -11.06 0.65 14.31
N ASP A 123 -11.15 -0.68 14.32
CA ASP A 123 -11.07 -1.48 15.56
C ASP A 123 -9.64 -1.57 16.14
N GLY A 124 -8.66 -0.94 15.47
CA GLY A 124 -7.25 -0.98 15.82
C GLY A 124 -6.50 -2.20 15.29
N SER A 125 -7.17 -3.13 14.61
CA SER A 125 -6.49 -4.28 14.02
C SER A 125 -5.66 -3.88 12.80
N ILE A 126 -4.52 -4.57 12.64
CA ILE A 126 -3.54 -4.32 11.59
C ILE A 126 -3.61 -5.49 10.62
N TRP A 127 -3.79 -5.19 9.33
CA TRP A 127 -3.93 -6.18 8.28
C TRP A 127 -2.78 -6.02 7.28
N PHE A 128 -2.15 -7.12 6.89
CA PHE A 128 -1.00 -7.07 6.00
C PHE A 128 -0.90 -8.28 5.08
N THR A 129 -0.23 -8.11 3.97
CA THR A 129 0.11 -9.17 3.01
C THR A 129 1.51 -9.70 3.27
N ASP A 130 1.72 -11.02 3.06
CA ASP A 130 3.00 -11.68 3.31
C ASP A 130 3.44 -12.54 2.11
N PRO A 131 3.80 -11.92 0.98
CA PRO A 131 4.40 -12.62 -0.16
C PRO A 131 5.88 -12.90 0.06
N SER A 132 6.52 -13.57 -0.92
CA SER A 132 7.93 -13.97 -0.85
C SER A 132 8.92 -12.99 -1.52
N TYR A 133 8.49 -11.80 -1.96
CA TYR A 133 9.35 -10.87 -2.72
C TYR A 133 10.71 -10.61 -2.06
N GLY A 134 10.71 -10.24 -0.78
CA GLY A 134 11.91 -9.86 -0.04
C GLY A 134 12.83 -11.04 0.32
N ILE A 135 12.39 -12.28 0.12
CA ILE A 135 13.20 -13.49 0.37
C ILE A 135 13.57 -14.26 -0.89
N ASN A 136 13.11 -13.84 -2.07
CA ASN A 136 13.45 -14.49 -3.35
C ASN A 136 14.89 -14.22 -3.79
N GLY A 137 15.49 -13.12 -3.33
CA GLY A 137 16.83 -12.69 -3.69
C GLY A 137 17.43 -11.75 -2.66
N ASN A 138 18.52 -11.05 -3.03
CA ASN A 138 19.22 -10.10 -2.16
C ASN A 138 19.09 -8.65 -2.65
N TYR A 139 18.07 -8.34 -3.43
CA TYR A 139 17.83 -6.99 -3.96
C TYR A 139 16.88 -6.18 -3.08
N GLU A 140 15.79 -6.80 -2.60
CA GLU A 140 14.78 -6.16 -1.77
C GLU A 140 14.75 -6.72 -0.34
N GLY A 141 15.75 -7.44 0.07
CA GLY A 141 15.89 -8.09 1.36
C GLY A 141 17.00 -9.12 1.33
N PHE A 142 16.80 -10.24 2.00
CA PHE A 142 17.81 -11.30 2.10
C PHE A 142 17.20 -12.63 1.66
N ARG A 143 17.87 -13.30 0.73
CA ARG A 143 17.45 -14.61 0.26
C ARG A 143 17.26 -15.59 1.43
N ALA A 144 16.05 -16.14 1.53
CA ALA A 144 15.71 -17.10 2.56
C ALA A 144 14.68 -18.12 2.04
N GLN A 145 14.53 -19.21 2.78
CA GLN A 145 13.48 -20.20 2.47
C GLN A 145 12.15 -19.75 3.07
N SER A 146 11.07 -19.89 2.32
CA SER A 146 9.72 -19.70 2.81
C SER A 146 9.38 -20.78 3.85
N GLU A 147 8.88 -20.37 5.00
CA GLU A 147 8.43 -21.26 6.07
C GLU A 147 6.91 -21.39 6.12
N THR A 148 6.20 -20.45 5.47
CA THR A 148 4.74 -20.37 5.43
C THR A 148 4.26 -20.22 3.99
N LYS A 149 3.01 -20.61 3.74
CA LYS A 149 2.33 -20.23 2.49
C LYS A 149 2.12 -18.72 2.47
N GLU A 150 2.22 -18.11 1.29
CA GLU A 150 1.86 -16.71 1.10
C GLU A 150 0.40 -16.48 1.49
N ALA A 151 0.13 -15.40 2.22
CA ALA A 151 -1.17 -15.20 2.84
C ALA A 151 -1.42 -13.73 3.18
N VAL A 152 -2.65 -13.45 3.61
CA VAL A 152 -3.04 -12.21 4.28
C VAL A 152 -3.24 -12.52 5.76
N TYR A 153 -2.71 -11.66 6.60
CA TYR A 153 -2.79 -11.77 8.06
C TYR A 153 -3.51 -10.58 8.69
N ARG A 154 -4.09 -10.82 9.85
CA ARG A 154 -4.64 -9.81 10.76
C ARG A 154 -3.97 -9.95 12.12
N VAL A 155 -3.59 -8.82 12.71
CA VAL A 155 -3.16 -8.74 14.11
C VAL A 155 -4.23 -7.98 14.89
N ASP A 156 -4.71 -8.56 15.96
CA ASP A 156 -5.67 -7.91 16.85
C ASP A 156 -5.02 -6.74 17.58
N GLY A 157 -5.63 -5.54 17.48
CA GLY A 157 -5.05 -4.32 18.01
C GLY A 157 -4.95 -4.25 19.55
N LYS A 158 -5.69 -5.11 20.27
CA LYS A 158 -5.71 -5.15 21.72
C LYS A 158 -4.84 -6.27 22.29
N SER A 159 -5.03 -7.48 21.79
CA SER A 159 -4.32 -8.67 22.29
C SER A 159 -2.97 -8.91 21.60
N GLY A 160 -2.74 -8.32 20.43
CA GLY A 160 -1.57 -8.61 19.59
C GLY A 160 -1.62 -10.00 18.94
N GLN A 161 -2.72 -10.72 19.05
CA GLN A 161 -2.86 -12.04 18.46
C GLN A 161 -2.89 -11.96 16.93
N ILE A 162 -1.99 -12.71 16.28
CA ILE A 162 -1.95 -12.84 14.83
C ILE A 162 -2.86 -13.97 14.35
N GLN A 163 -3.56 -13.73 13.24
CA GLN A 163 -4.44 -14.68 12.59
C GLN A 163 -4.18 -14.64 11.08
N LYS A 164 -4.08 -15.80 10.44
CA LYS A 164 -4.13 -15.91 8.98
C LYS A 164 -5.60 -15.80 8.55
N VAL A 165 -5.94 -14.77 7.77
CA VAL A 165 -7.34 -14.52 7.36
C VAL A 165 -7.68 -15.11 6.01
N THR A 166 -6.68 -15.26 5.13
CA THR A 166 -6.82 -16.02 3.88
C THR A 166 -5.45 -16.41 3.32
N ASP A 167 -5.38 -17.57 2.69
CA ASP A 167 -4.28 -17.98 1.81
C ASP A 167 -4.81 -18.42 0.42
N ASP A 168 -6.04 -17.99 0.09
CA ASP A 168 -6.59 -18.06 -1.26
C ASP A 168 -6.07 -16.90 -2.12
N VAL A 169 -4.76 -16.77 -2.17
CA VAL A 169 -3.99 -15.79 -2.94
C VAL A 169 -2.69 -16.45 -3.38
N ARG A 170 -2.17 -16.08 -4.55
CA ARG A 170 -0.93 -16.66 -5.08
C ARG A 170 0.29 -15.87 -4.70
N GLN A 171 0.22 -14.54 -4.82
CA GLN A 171 1.28 -13.63 -4.49
C GLN A 171 0.66 -12.28 -4.08
N PRO A 172 0.13 -12.21 -2.83
CA PRO A 172 -0.59 -11.03 -2.36
C PRO A 172 0.36 -9.84 -2.25
N ASN A 173 -0.07 -8.69 -2.78
CA ASN A 173 0.69 -7.47 -2.83
C ASN A 173 -0.08 -6.36 -2.08
N GLY A 174 -0.52 -5.29 -2.73
CA GLY A 174 -1.28 -4.23 -2.11
C GLY A 174 -2.62 -4.69 -1.55
N LEU A 175 -3.07 -4.05 -0.47
CA LEU A 175 -4.41 -4.28 0.08
C LEU A 175 -5.05 -2.95 0.50
N CYS A 176 -6.39 -2.88 0.43
CA CYS A 176 -7.15 -1.75 0.96
C CYS A 176 -8.58 -2.16 1.33
N PHE A 177 -9.16 -1.47 2.31
CA PHE A 177 -10.57 -1.62 2.64
C PHE A 177 -11.47 -0.78 1.72
N SER A 178 -12.74 -1.21 1.57
CA SER A 178 -13.81 -0.35 1.07
C SER A 178 -14.08 0.81 2.02
N PRO A 179 -14.75 1.91 1.58
CA PRO A 179 -15.00 3.07 2.45
C PRO A 179 -15.72 2.75 3.76
N ASP A 180 -16.56 1.73 3.77
CA ASP A 180 -17.32 1.26 4.94
C ASP A 180 -16.65 0.13 5.72
N TYR A 181 -15.41 -0.25 5.35
CA TYR A 181 -14.63 -1.35 5.92
C TYR A 181 -15.28 -2.75 5.82
N LYS A 182 -16.34 -2.90 5.05
CA LYS A 182 -17.03 -4.20 4.90
C LYS A 182 -16.40 -5.10 3.86
N LYS A 183 -15.50 -4.58 3.04
CA LYS A 183 -14.75 -5.36 2.04
C LYS A 183 -13.26 -5.11 2.19
N LEU A 184 -12.46 -6.14 1.92
CA LEU A 184 -11.04 -6.05 1.72
C LEU A 184 -10.70 -6.40 0.27
N TYR A 185 -10.02 -5.50 -0.42
CA TYR A 185 -9.43 -5.75 -1.72
C TYR A 185 -7.97 -6.16 -1.55
N VAL A 186 -7.52 -7.16 -2.30
CA VAL A 186 -6.14 -7.65 -2.30
C VAL A 186 -5.68 -7.81 -3.73
N ALA A 187 -4.59 -7.13 -4.09
CA ALA A 187 -3.92 -7.36 -5.35
C ALA A 187 -3.21 -8.72 -5.30
N ASP A 188 -3.62 -9.65 -6.16
CA ASP A 188 -2.97 -10.94 -6.34
C ASP A 188 -2.14 -10.89 -7.63
N THR A 189 -0.91 -10.38 -7.49
CA THR A 189 -0.01 -10.17 -8.62
C THR A 189 0.33 -11.48 -9.33
N GLY A 190 0.48 -12.56 -8.58
CA GLY A 190 0.76 -13.89 -9.13
C GLY A 190 -0.39 -14.49 -9.94
N ALA A 191 -1.63 -14.06 -9.68
CA ALA A 191 -2.81 -14.44 -10.46
C ALA A 191 -3.17 -13.41 -11.54
N GLY A 192 -2.57 -12.22 -11.53
CA GLY A 192 -2.88 -11.14 -12.46
C GLY A 192 -4.27 -10.53 -12.24
N GLU A 193 -4.73 -10.48 -10.99
CA GLU A 193 -6.07 -9.99 -10.63
C GLU A 193 -6.08 -9.24 -9.30
N ILE A 194 -7.15 -8.51 -9.05
CA ILE A 194 -7.50 -8.03 -7.71
C ILE A 194 -8.64 -8.90 -7.22
N LYS A 195 -8.51 -9.45 -6.01
CA LYS A 195 -9.56 -10.17 -5.30
C LYS A 195 -10.31 -9.23 -4.35
N VAL A 196 -11.55 -9.57 -4.05
CA VAL A 196 -12.36 -8.92 -3.02
C VAL A 196 -12.92 -9.97 -2.07
N PHE A 197 -12.89 -9.65 -0.79
CA PHE A 197 -13.43 -10.48 0.29
C PHE A 197 -14.42 -9.65 1.11
N ASP A 198 -15.45 -10.27 1.66
CA ASP A 198 -16.30 -9.67 2.67
C ASP A 198 -15.61 -9.78 4.03
N VAL A 199 -15.55 -8.66 4.77
CA VAL A 199 -15.01 -8.61 6.13
C VAL A 199 -16.13 -8.96 7.11
N ASP A 200 -15.93 -10.03 7.88
CA ASP A 200 -16.85 -10.49 8.92
C ASP A 200 -16.11 -10.60 10.25
N GLY A 201 -16.14 -9.50 11.01
CA GLY A 201 -15.37 -9.35 12.24
C GLY A 201 -13.86 -9.50 11.99
N SER A 202 -13.26 -10.57 12.53
CA SER A 202 -11.83 -10.88 12.36
C SER A 202 -11.54 -11.80 11.16
N SER A 203 -12.54 -12.14 10.34
CA SER A 203 -12.45 -13.14 9.27
C SER A 203 -12.75 -12.54 7.91
N LEU A 204 -12.31 -13.23 6.86
CA LEU A 204 -12.68 -12.94 5.48
C LEU A 204 -13.59 -14.05 4.93
N LYS A 205 -14.60 -13.67 4.16
CA LYS A 205 -15.56 -14.57 3.52
C LYS A 205 -15.75 -14.21 2.04
N ASN A 206 -16.37 -15.11 1.29
CA ASN A 206 -16.85 -14.88 -0.08
C ASN A 206 -15.78 -14.33 -1.03
N GLY A 207 -14.53 -14.82 -0.90
CA GLY A 207 -13.43 -14.40 -1.76
C GLY A 207 -13.74 -14.64 -3.23
N LYS A 208 -13.58 -13.62 -4.07
CA LYS A 208 -13.79 -13.72 -5.52
C LYS A 208 -12.95 -12.69 -6.28
N ARG A 209 -12.78 -12.93 -7.57
CA ARG A 209 -12.17 -11.95 -8.47
C ARG A 209 -13.01 -10.67 -8.50
N PHE A 210 -12.35 -9.54 -8.28
CA PHE A 210 -12.92 -8.21 -8.43
C PHE A 210 -12.60 -7.62 -9.81
N ALA A 211 -11.32 -7.63 -10.20
CA ALA A 211 -10.86 -7.07 -11.47
C ALA A 211 -9.71 -7.89 -12.05
N GLY A 212 -9.63 -7.97 -13.37
CA GLY A 212 -8.56 -8.64 -14.11
C GLY A 212 -7.40 -7.69 -14.40
N VAL A 213 -6.82 -7.13 -13.35
CA VAL A 213 -5.69 -6.20 -13.40
C VAL A 213 -4.61 -6.75 -12.47
N GLY A 214 -3.43 -6.99 -13.02
CA GLY A 214 -2.25 -7.30 -12.20
C GLY A 214 -1.81 -6.02 -11.48
N GLY A 215 -2.51 -5.68 -10.39
CA GLY A 215 -2.19 -4.54 -9.54
C GLY A 215 -1.02 -4.83 -8.63
N ASP A 216 -0.33 -3.76 -8.23
CA ASP A 216 0.70 -3.75 -7.20
C ASP A 216 0.09 -3.13 -5.92
N GLY A 217 0.53 -1.96 -5.46
CA GLY A 217 -0.14 -1.25 -4.38
C GLY A 217 -1.50 -0.68 -4.79
N ILE A 218 -2.50 -0.76 -3.93
CA ILE A 218 -3.89 -0.34 -4.22
C ILE A 218 -4.47 0.52 -3.11
N ARG A 219 -5.32 1.49 -3.45
CA ARG A 219 -6.08 2.30 -2.47
C ARG A 219 -7.49 2.55 -2.97
N CYS A 220 -8.43 2.70 -2.03
CA CYS A 220 -9.83 3.00 -2.32
C CYS A 220 -10.11 4.50 -2.15
N ASP A 221 -10.94 5.08 -3.03
CA ASP A 221 -11.49 6.43 -2.82
C ASP A 221 -12.84 6.39 -2.12
N VAL A 222 -13.35 7.55 -1.73
CA VAL A 222 -14.64 7.69 -1.00
C VAL A 222 -15.85 7.21 -1.78
N ASP A 223 -15.76 7.13 -3.10
CA ASP A 223 -16.83 6.59 -3.96
C ASP A 223 -16.70 5.06 -4.15
N GLY A 224 -15.70 4.43 -3.52
CA GLY A 224 -15.46 2.99 -3.59
C GLY A 224 -14.69 2.54 -4.84
N ASN A 225 -14.12 3.45 -5.63
CA ASN A 225 -13.27 3.04 -6.73
C ASN A 225 -11.91 2.59 -6.19
N VAL A 226 -11.36 1.53 -6.79
CA VAL A 226 -10.02 1.03 -6.47
C VAL A 226 -9.02 1.60 -7.47
N TRP A 227 -8.01 2.30 -6.94
CA TRP A 227 -6.90 2.86 -7.68
C TRP A 227 -5.70 1.96 -7.48
N ALA A 228 -5.19 1.38 -8.57
CA ALA A 228 -4.14 0.36 -8.54
C ALA A 228 -2.89 0.82 -9.29
N GLY A 229 -1.75 0.75 -8.62
CA GLY A 229 -0.45 0.80 -9.29
C GLY A 229 -0.33 -0.36 -10.28
N ALA A 230 0.12 -0.06 -11.50
CA ALA A 230 0.21 -1.03 -12.60
C ALA A 230 1.15 -0.53 -13.71
N ARG A 231 1.18 -1.21 -14.82
CA ARG A 231 1.80 -0.75 -16.08
C ARG A 231 0.72 -0.27 -17.05
N PRO A 232 0.88 0.89 -17.68
CA PRO A 232 1.87 1.97 -17.48
C PRO A 232 1.31 3.09 -16.57
N GLY A 233 1.37 2.95 -15.27
CA GLY A 233 0.91 3.95 -14.30
C GLY A 233 -0.21 3.45 -13.41
N VAL A 234 -1.32 4.18 -13.24
CA VAL A 234 -2.43 3.81 -12.34
C VAL A 234 -3.65 3.40 -13.15
N GLN A 235 -4.26 2.29 -12.80
CA GLN A 235 -5.58 1.89 -13.30
C GLN A 235 -6.65 2.13 -12.24
N VAL A 236 -7.84 2.54 -12.67
CA VAL A 236 -8.95 2.84 -11.76
C VAL A 236 -10.14 1.97 -12.13
N MET A 237 -10.60 1.21 -11.15
CA MET A 237 -11.76 0.33 -11.25
C MET A 237 -12.94 0.89 -10.46
N ALA A 238 -14.12 0.87 -11.06
CA ALA A 238 -15.36 1.16 -10.37
C ALA A 238 -15.65 0.14 -9.25
N PRO A 239 -16.56 0.43 -8.29
CA PRO A 239 -16.93 -0.51 -7.22
C PRO A 239 -17.42 -1.88 -7.70
N THR A 240 -17.81 -1.97 -8.95
CA THR A 240 -18.26 -3.20 -9.62
C THR A 240 -17.13 -3.98 -10.30
N GLY A 241 -15.90 -3.41 -10.35
CA GLY A 241 -14.69 -4.07 -10.86
C GLY A 241 -14.31 -3.71 -12.30
N GLU A 242 -15.14 -2.94 -13.02
CA GLU A 242 -14.80 -2.52 -14.38
C GLU A 242 -13.74 -1.40 -14.37
N ALA A 243 -12.79 -1.49 -15.28
CA ALA A 243 -11.83 -0.42 -15.51
C ALA A 243 -12.51 0.80 -16.13
N ILE A 244 -12.45 1.95 -15.42
CA ILE A 244 -13.11 3.19 -15.85
C ILE A 244 -12.12 4.26 -16.33
N GLY A 245 -10.85 4.15 -15.94
CA GLY A 245 -9.84 5.13 -16.35
C GLY A 245 -8.44 4.76 -15.92
N ALA A 246 -7.49 5.60 -16.34
CA ALA A 246 -6.08 5.42 -16.03
C ALA A 246 -5.31 6.74 -15.92
N ILE A 247 -4.22 6.72 -15.14
CA ILE A 247 -3.20 7.76 -15.14
C ILE A 247 -1.95 7.13 -15.75
N ARG A 248 -1.52 7.63 -16.92
CA ARG A 248 -0.33 7.13 -17.57
C ARG A 248 0.91 7.82 -17.02
N LEU A 249 1.90 7.03 -16.65
CA LEU A 249 3.23 7.47 -16.25
C LEU A 249 4.28 6.93 -17.21
N PRO A 250 5.45 7.55 -17.31
CA PRO A 250 6.56 7.02 -18.11
C PRO A 250 7.23 5.80 -17.45
N GLU A 251 6.87 5.48 -16.22
CA GLU A 251 7.41 4.40 -15.39
C GLU A 251 6.30 3.48 -14.90
N THR A 252 6.67 2.26 -14.50
CA THR A 252 5.74 1.37 -13.78
C THR A 252 5.38 1.98 -12.44
N CYS A 253 4.10 2.16 -12.15
CA CYS A 253 3.63 2.58 -10.84
C CYS A 253 3.54 1.35 -9.93
N ALA A 254 4.30 1.37 -8.85
CA ALA A 254 4.29 0.31 -7.86
C ALA A 254 3.17 0.51 -6.83
N ASN A 255 2.98 1.75 -6.32
CA ASN A 255 2.00 1.97 -5.26
C ASN A 255 1.41 3.39 -5.32
N VAL A 256 0.28 3.59 -4.64
CA VAL A 256 -0.45 4.85 -4.62
C VAL A 256 -0.90 5.22 -3.21
N CYS A 257 -1.01 6.52 -2.95
CA CYS A 257 -1.53 7.06 -1.69
C CYS A 257 -2.29 8.37 -1.93
N PHE A 258 -3.43 8.53 -1.29
CA PHE A 258 -4.13 9.82 -1.25
C PHE A 258 -3.60 10.66 -0.10
N GLY A 259 -3.27 11.92 -0.37
CA GLY A 259 -2.76 12.86 0.64
C GLY A 259 -2.98 14.31 0.26
N GLY A 260 -2.19 15.22 0.86
CA GLY A 260 -2.38 16.65 0.79
C GLY A 260 -3.47 17.15 1.74
N ALA A 261 -3.58 18.46 1.90
CA ALA A 261 -4.47 19.09 2.88
C ALA A 261 -5.95 18.70 2.72
N LYS A 262 -6.40 18.41 1.50
CA LYS A 262 -7.77 17.98 1.18
C LYS A 262 -7.86 16.48 0.88
N ARG A 263 -6.75 15.73 1.01
CA ARG A 263 -6.67 14.29 0.69
C ARG A 263 -7.11 13.93 -0.74
N ASN A 264 -7.03 14.89 -1.65
CA ASN A 264 -7.34 14.76 -3.07
C ASN A 264 -6.11 14.86 -3.98
N ARG A 265 -4.92 14.76 -3.39
CA ARG A 265 -3.66 14.64 -4.12
C ARG A 265 -3.24 13.16 -4.13
N LEU A 266 -3.27 12.55 -5.30
CA LEU A 266 -2.81 11.18 -5.47
C LEU A 266 -1.30 11.21 -5.64
N PHE A 267 -0.58 10.57 -4.74
CA PHE A 267 0.85 10.28 -4.84
C PHE A 267 1.04 8.90 -5.45
N MET A 268 2.06 8.76 -6.28
CA MET A 268 2.33 7.55 -7.06
C MET A 268 3.84 7.28 -6.98
N THR A 269 4.23 6.22 -6.31
CA THR A 269 5.61 5.70 -6.35
C THR A 269 5.76 4.86 -7.62
N ALA A 270 6.75 5.18 -8.42
CA ALA A 270 6.92 4.55 -9.72
C ALA A 270 8.41 4.35 -10.00
N SER A 271 8.82 3.09 -10.11
CA SER A 271 10.21 2.70 -10.35
C SER A 271 11.24 3.58 -9.62
N GLN A 272 11.74 4.63 -10.27
CA GLN A 272 12.76 5.53 -9.74
C GLN A 272 12.23 6.86 -9.20
N SER A 273 10.92 7.10 -9.28
CA SER A 273 10.37 8.45 -9.07
C SER A 273 9.13 8.46 -8.17
N LEU A 274 8.91 9.62 -7.55
CA LEU A 274 7.65 9.97 -6.91
C LEU A 274 6.91 10.97 -7.78
N TYR A 275 5.68 10.63 -8.18
CA TYR A 275 4.76 11.49 -8.90
C TYR A 275 3.57 11.91 -8.04
N ALA A 276 2.93 13.02 -8.39
CA ALA A 276 1.67 13.41 -7.79
C ALA A 276 0.76 14.14 -8.79
N VAL A 277 -0.55 13.99 -8.59
CA VAL A 277 -1.58 14.71 -9.37
C VAL A 277 -2.78 15.00 -8.48
N TYR A 278 -3.44 16.14 -8.67
CA TYR A 278 -4.72 16.39 -8.03
C TYR A 278 -5.85 15.69 -8.79
N VAL A 279 -6.75 15.07 -8.04
CA VAL A 279 -7.96 14.42 -8.54
C VAL A 279 -9.19 14.98 -7.85
N ASN A 280 -10.35 14.83 -8.48
CA ASN A 280 -11.62 15.34 -7.94
C ASN A 280 -12.35 14.27 -7.11
N THR A 281 -11.60 13.61 -6.23
CA THR A 281 -12.07 12.69 -5.19
C THR A 281 -11.05 12.68 -4.06
N THR A 282 -11.36 12.03 -2.95
CA THR A 282 -10.45 11.86 -1.80
C THR A 282 -10.28 10.39 -1.47
N GLY A 283 -9.17 10.07 -0.83
CA GLY A 283 -8.97 8.72 -0.31
C GLY A 283 -10.02 8.35 0.74
N ALA A 284 -10.47 7.11 0.72
CA ALA A 284 -11.49 6.61 1.64
C ALA A 284 -11.02 6.66 3.11
N HIS A 285 -9.73 6.41 3.35
CA HIS A 285 -9.18 6.25 4.70
C HIS A 285 -8.08 7.26 5.00
N ILE A 286 -7.78 7.46 6.28
CA ILE A 286 -6.81 8.45 6.77
C ILE A 286 -5.37 8.02 6.44
N ALA A 287 -5.15 6.74 6.33
CA ALA A 287 -3.85 6.14 6.07
C ALA A 287 -3.75 5.62 4.65
#